data_985a557db95423c49944a6ed8a2b6bd7
#
_entry.id   985a557db95423c49944a6ed8a2b6bd7
#
_cell.length_a   1.000
_cell.length_b   1.000
_cell.length_c   1.000
_cell.angle_alpha   90.00
_cell.angle_beta   90.00
_cell.angle_gamma   90.00
#
_symmetry.space_group_name_H-M   'P 1'
#
loop_
_entity.id
_entity.type
_entity.pdbx_description
1 polymer ?
#
loop_
_entity_poly.entity_id
_entity_poly.type
_entity_poly.pdbx_seq_one_letter_code
_entity_poly.pdbx_strand_id
1 'polypeptide(L)'
;ELGSETVIEALRSARTRGSIKAIVLRIDSPGGDPQAADDIWREVERCRAVKPVIVSMSDAAASGGYYVAVAADSIVAMPATLTGSIGIYGGKFNVLGAYHKLGLNVETVSRGAHAEMLSPYKDFTPEEAECFQRRLEEFYRGFVARVARGRRLAEAEVDSLGEGRVWTGVAARQRGLVDRLGGLTTALAMARAAAGLPADEEPLVECFPRERRSLLERWLEDLVMRN
;
A
#
# COMPACT_ATOMS: atom_id res chain seq x y z
N GLU A 1 -12.35 1.51 4.40
CA GLU A 1 -10.90 1.22 4.49
C GLU A 1 -10.68 -0.29 4.37
N LEU A 2 -9.66 -0.71 3.61
CA LEU A 2 -9.27 -2.10 3.46
C LEU A 2 -8.12 -2.39 4.43
N GLY A 3 -8.30 -3.35 5.34
CA GLY A 3 -7.23 -3.82 6.22
C GLY A 3 -6.22 -4.68 5.48
N SER A 4 -4.97 -4.74 5.97
CA SER A 4 -3.90 -5.55 5.38
C SER A 4 -4.27 -7.03 5.29
N GLU A 5 -4.92 -7.59 6.31
CA GLU A 5 -5.34 -9.00 6.31
C GLU A 5 -6.22 -9.36 5.13
N THR A 6 -7.23 -8.54 4.82
CA THR A 6 -8.13 -8.78 3.68
C THR A 6 -7.38 -8.81 2.35
N VAL A 7 -6.42 -7.89 2.16
CA VAL A 7 -5.59 -7.85 0.94
C VAL A 7 -4.66 -9.06 0.88
N ILE A 8 -4.02 -9.41 2.00
CA ILE A 8 -3.12 -10.56 2.10
C ILE A 8 -3.86 -11.88 1.83
N GLU A 9 -5.06 -12.06 2.37
CA GLU A 9 -5.89 -13.24 2.09
C GLU A 9 -6.26 -13.34 0.61
N ALA A 10 -6.64 -12.21 0.00
CA ALA A 10 -6.94 -12.14 -1.43
C ALA A 10 -5.73 -12.50 -2.30
N LEU A 11 -4.56 -11.92 -2.02
CA LEU A 11 -3.30 -12.20 -2.69
C LEU A 11 -2.87 -13.67 -2.50
N ARG A 12 -2.98 -14.19 -1.28
CA ARG A 12 -2.68 -15.61 -0.97
C ARG A 12 -3.60 -16.54 -1.73
N SER A 13 -4.90 -16.24 -1.79
CA SER A 13 -5.86 -17.00 -2.57
C SER A 13 -5.48 -17.01 -4.05
N ALA A 14 -5.18 -15.83 -4.61
CA ALA A 14 -4.74 -15.72 -6.00
C ALA A 14 -3.42 -16.45 -6.26
N ARG A 15 -2.48 -16.41 -5.33
CA ARG A 15 -1.17 -17.07 -5.42
C ARG A 15 -1.29 -18.59 -5.44
N THR A 16 -2.13 -19.17 -4.58
CA THR A 16 -2.22 -20.64 -4.41
C THR A 16 -3.12 -21.34 -5.43
N ARG A 17 -4.05 -20.61 -6.07
CA ARG A 17 -4.96 -21.20 -7.06
C ARG A 17 -4.30 -21.38 -8.42
N GLY A 18 -4.17 -22.62 -8.87
CA GLY A 18 -3.52 -22.99 -10.14
C GLY A 18 -4.24 -22.46 -11.40
N SER A 19 -5.55 -22.15 -11.32
CA SER A 19 -6.31 -21.55 -12.42
C SER A 19 -5.92 -20.09 -12.68
N ILE A 20 -5.44 -19.35 -11.67
CA ILE A 20 -4.98 -17.97 -11.82
C ILE A 20 -3.56 -17.98 -12.36
N LYS A 21 -3.34 -17.36 -13.52
CA LYS A 21 -2.05 -17.36 -14.23
C LYS A 21 -1.22 -16.08 -13.99
N ALA A 22 -1.87 -14.97 -13.73
CA ALA A 22 -1.24 -13.68 -13.38
C ALA A 22 -2.11 -12.92 -12.40
N ILE A 23 -1.55 -11.93 -11.73
CA ILE A 23 -2.23 -11.07 -10.78
C ILE A 23 -2.12 -9.62 -11.26
N VAL A 24 -3.25 -8.92 -11.30
CA VAL A 24 -3.26 -7.45 -11.43
C VAL A 24 -3.69 -6.87 -10.10
N LEU A 25 -2.78 -6.18 -9.43
CA LEU A 25 -3.06 -5.46 -8.19
C LEU A 25 -3.45 -4.02 -8.50
N ARG A 26 -4.75 -3.71 -8.35
CA ARG A 26 -5.26 -2.36 -8.51
C ARG A 26 -5.06 -1.59 -7.21
N ILE A 27 -4.38 -0.44 -7.30
CA ILE A 27 -4.10 0.42 -6.13
C ILE A 27 -4.75 1.78 -6.35
N ASP A 28 -5.58 2.17 -5.37
CA ASP A 28 -6.13 3.51 -5.22
C ASP A 28 -6.00 3.89 -3.75
N SER A 29 -4.85 4.47 -3.38
CA SER A 29 -4.51 4.73 -1.99
C SER A 29 -3.47 5.84 -1.86
N PRO A 30 -3.70 6.83 -0.99
CA PRO A 30 -2.70 7.86 -0.68
C PRO A 30 -1.59 7.34 0.25
N GLY A 31 -1.72 6.11 0.74
CA GLY A 31 -0.86 5.48 1.74
C GLY A 31 -1.62 5.13 3.01
N GLY A 32 -0.91 4.96 4.10
CA GLY A 32 -1.49 4.58 5.38
C GLY A 32 -0.46 4.01 6.34
N ASP A 33 -0.87 3.08 7.17
CA ASP A 33 -0.02 2.45 8.18
C ASP A 33 1.19 1.75 7.55
N PRO A 34 2.42 2.04 8.02
CA PRO A 34 3.64 1.49 7.45
C PRO A 34 3.79 -0.02 7.68
N GLN A 35 3.28 -0.55 8.79
CA GLN A 35 3.32 -1.97 9.06
C GLN A 35 2.37 -2.73 8.12
N ALA A 36 1.16 -2.21 7.92
CA ALA A 36 0.20 -2.78 6.98
C ALA A 36 0.77 -2.78 5.55
N ALA A 37 1.45 -1.71 5.15
CA ALA A 37 2.10 -1.63 3.84
C ALA A 37 3.23 -2.67 3.69
N ASP A 38 4.06 -2.88 4.72
CA ASP A 38 5.13 -3.89 4.71
C ASP A 38 4.58 -5.31 4.65
N ASP A 39 3.51 -5.60 5.38
CA ASP A 39 2.88 -6.92 5.38
C ASP A 39 2.28 -7.26 4.01
N ILE A 40 1.60 -6.30 3.36
CA ILE A 40 1.08 -6.47 1.99
C ILE A 40 2.24 -6.61 1.00
N TRP A 41 3.26 -5.75 1.09
CA TRP A 41 4.46 -5.80 0.24
C TRP A 41 5.11 -7.19 0.25
N ARG A 42 5.25 -7.80 1.44
CA ARG A 42 5.78 -9.18 1.59
C ARG A 42 4.94 -10.22 0.88
N GLU A 43 3.60 -10.11 0.92
CA GLU A 43 2.75 -11.06 0.22
C GLU A 43 2.79 -10.85 -1.30
N VAL A 44 2.92 -9.60 -1.78
CA VAL A 44 3.15 -9.31 -3.21
C VAL A 44 4.47 -9.94 -3.68
N GLU A 45 5.56 -9.83 -2.93
CA GLU A 45 6.85 -10.50 -3.23
C GLU A 45 6.68 -12.03 -3.33
N ARG A 46 5.88 -12.63 -2.43
CA ARG A 46 5.57 -14.07 -2.49
C ARG A 46 4.74 -14.44 -3.72
N CYS A 47 3.81 -13.59 -4.12
CA CYS A 47 3.04 -13.77 -5.34
C CYS A 47 3.94 -13.70 -6.55
N ARG A 48 4.80 -12.69 -6.64
CA ARG A 48 5.76 -12.48 -7.71
C ARG A 48 6.73 -13.66 -7.90
N ALA A 49 7.07 -14.36 -6.83
CA ALA A 49 7.94 -15.54 -6.91
C ALA A 49 7.32 -16.71 -7.68
N VAL A 50 6.01 -16.72 -7.89
CA VAL A 50 5.28 -17.85 -8.51
C VAL A 50 4.40 -17.45 -9.69
N LYS A 51 4.01 -16.20 -9.82
CA LYS A 51 3.15 -15.67 -10.88
C LYS A 51 3.51 -14.23 -11.23
N PRO A 52 3.35 -13.81 -12.47
CA PRO A 52 3.47 -12.39 -12.82
C PRO A 52 2.51 -11.53 -12.02
N VAL A 53 3.03 -10.45 -11.44
CA VAL A 53 2.26 -9.44 -10.71
C VAL A 53 2.42 -8.09 -11.37
N ILE A 54 1.34 -7.52 -11.88
CA ILE A 54 1.31 -6.19 -12.48
C ILE A 54 0.51 -5.27 -11.59
N VAL A 55 1.07 -4.12 -11.25
CA VAL A 55 0.33 -3.06 -10.54
C VAL A 55 -0.36 -2.15 -11.54
N SER A 56 -1.63 -1.83 -11.27
CA SER A 56 -2.39 -0.79 -11.95
C SER A 56 -2.76 0.29 -10.94
N MET A 57 -2.15 1.45 -11.05
CA MET A 57 -2.48 2.60 -10.22
C MET A 57 -3.74 3.30 -10.73
N SER A 58 -4.61 3.74 -9.80
CA SER A 58 -5.76 4.60 -10.07
C SER A 58 -5.38 6.07 -9.94
N ASP A 59 -6.22 6.86 -9.26
CA ASP A 59 -5.99 8.29 -9.07
C ASP A 59 -4.80 8.56 -8.15
N ALA A 60 -4.64 7.72 -7.13
CA ALA A 60 -3.51 7.79 -6.21
C ALA A 60 -2.90 6.41 -5.94
N ALA A 61 -1.58 6.33 -5.90
CA ALA A 61 -0.83 5.21 -5.35
C ALA A 61 0.48 5.76 -4.75
N ALA A 62 0.37 6.38 -3.59
CA ALA A 62 1.43 7.16 -2.97
C ALA A 62 1.80 6.60 -1.59
N SER A 63 2.99 6.92 -1.07
CA SER A 63 3.46 6.48 0.24
C SER A 63 3.29 4.96 0.42
N GLY A 64 2.51 4.48 1.40
CA GLY A 64 2.22 3.05 1.58
C GLY A 64 1.67 2.36 0.33
N GLY A 65 0.89 3.06 -0.51
CA GLY A 65 0.41 2.54 -1.80
C GLY A 65 1.56 2.32 -2.80
N TYR A 66 2.52 3.24 -2.87
CA TYR A 66 3.73 3.06 -3.67
C TYR A 66 4.67 2.00 -3.09
N TYR A 67 4.78 1.95 -1.76
CA TYR A 67 5.53 0.91 -1.05
C TYR A 67 5.10 -0.50 -1.44
N VAL A 68 3.79 -0.74 -1.51
CA VAL A 68 3.23 -2.02 -1.97
C VAL A 68 3.51 -2.24 -3.46
N ALA A 69 3.38 -1.18 -4.27
CA ALA A 69 3.52 -1.28 -5.72
C ALA A 69 4.92 -1.72 -6.17
N VAL A 70 5.98 -1.31 -5.46
CA VAL A 70 7.37 -1.61 -5.86
C VAL A 70 7.76 -3.08 -5.72
N ALA A 71 6.92 -3.90 -5.10
CA ALA A 71 7.11 -5.35 -5.05
C ALA A 71 6.74 -6.06 -6.36
N ALA A 72 5.97 -5.43 -7.25
CA ALA A 72 5.47 -6.03 -8.48
C ALA A 72 6.54 -6.14 -9.58
N ASP A 73 6.25 -6.94 -10.62
CA ASP A 73 7.12 -7.05 -11.80
C ASP A 73 7.06 -5.79 -12.67
N SER A 74 5.89 -5.16 -12.74
CA SER A 74 5.70 -3.92 -13.50
C SER A 74 4.61 -3.06 -12.89
N ILE A 75 4.76 -1.74 -13.04
CA ILE A 75 3.86 -0.72 -12.53
C ILE A 75 3.31 0.09 -13.70
N VAL A 76 1.97 0.14 -13.79
CA VAL A 76 1.23 0.95 -14.77
C VAL A 76 0.50 2.07 -14.03
N ALA A 77 0.64 3.30 -14.48
CA ALA A 77 -0.05 4.46 -13.94
C ALA A 77 -0.68 5.32 -15.04
N MET A 78 -1.79 5.98 -14.75
CA MET A 78 -2.32 6.99 -15.66
C MET A 78 -1.46 8.25 -15.64
N PRO A 79 -1.50 9.09 -16.68
CA PRO A 79 -0.66 10.30 -16.75
C PRO A 79 -0.80 11.23 -15.53
N ALA A 80 -2.02 11.35 -14.99
CA ALA A 80 -2.34 12.22 -13.85
C ALA A 80 -2.30 11.51 -12.49
N THR A 81 -2.08 10.19 -12.43
CA THR A 81 -1.96 9.45 -11.15
C THR A 81 -0.98 10.15 -10.22
N LEU A 82 -1.37 10.37 -8.97
CA LEU A 82 -0.47 10.84 -7.93
C LEU A 82 0.26 9.66 -7.30
N THR A 83 1.61 9.66 -7.36
CA THR A 83 2.42 8.54 -6.88
C THR A 83 3.74 9.01 -6.26
N GLY A 84 4.60 8.08 -5.87
CA GLY A 84 5.81 8.38 -5.12
C GLY A 84 5.48 8.62 -3.65
N SER A 85 5.66 9.84 -3.14
CA SER A 85 5.56 10.15 -1.71
C SER A 85 6.39 9.16 -0.88
N ILE A 86 7.62 8.88 -1.37
CA ILE A 86 8.58 8.00 -0.69
C ILE A 86 9.06 8.73 0.54
N GLY A 87 8.45 8.43 1.68
CA GLY A 87 8.68 9.16 2.91
C GLY A 87 7.88 8.57 4.05
N ILE A 88 8.12 9.10 5.23
CA ILE A 88 7.37 8.81 6.44
C ILE A 88 7.26 10.06 7.27
N TYR A 89 6.15 10.22 7.93
CA TYR A 89 5.98 11.22 8.98
C TYR A 89 5.22 10.60 10.14
N GLY A 90 5.40 11.14 11.32
CA GLY A 90 4.70 10.67 12.50
C GLY A 90 4.83 11.68 13.64
N GLY A 91 3.93 11.55 14.61
CA GLY A 91 3.90 12.38 15.79
C GLY A 91 2.71 12.05 16.68
N LYS A 92 2.54 12.78 17.75
CA LYS A 92 1.38 12.70 18.63
C LYS A 92 0.88 14.09 19.01
N PHE A 93 -0.40 14.17 19.35
CA PHE A 93 -0.97 15.37 19.96
C PHE A 93 -1.02 15.15 21.47
N ASN A 94 -0.66 16.18 22.24
CA ASN A 94 -0.88 16.22 23.69
C ASN A 94 -2.22 16.90 23.95
N VAL A 95 -3.20 16.16 24.43
CA VAL A 95 -4.56 16.64 24.70
C VAL A 95 -4.83 16.84 26.21
N LEU A 96 -3.85 16.64 27.07
CA LEU A 96 -4.02 16.74 28.52
C LEU A 96 -4.59 18.11 28.96
N GLY A 97 -4.11 19.20 28.35
CA GLY A 97 -4.62 20.55 28.65
C GLY A 97 -6.09 20.75 28.28
N ALA A 98 -6.60 20.07 27.26
CA ALA A 98 -8.02 20.07 26.91
C ALA A 98 -8.86 19.29 27.95
N TYR A 99 -8.36 18.16 28.39
CA TYR A 99 -9.00 17.35 29.45
C TYR A 99 -9.13 18.13 30.75
N HIS A 100 -8.07 18.81 31.18
CA HIS A 100 -8.11 19.65 32.39
C HIS A 100 -9.15 20.77 32.29
N LYS A 101 -9.31 21.41 31.11
CA LYS A 101 -10.35 22.43 30.88
C LYS A 101 -11.77 21.88 31.00
N LEU A 102 -11.95 20.57 30.75
CA LEU A 102 -13.23 19.87 30.90
C LEU A 102 -13.43 19.29 32.29
N GLY A 103 -12.49 19.52 33.23
CA GLY A 103 -12.53 18.97 34.58
C GLY A 103 -12.23 17.46 34.65
N LEU A 104 -11.64 16.90 33.57
CA LEU A 104 -11.25 15.49 33.52
C LEU A 104 -9.81 15.31 33.99
N ASN A 105 -9.59 14.36 34.90
CA ASN A 105 -8.27 13.93 35.34
C ASN A 105 -7.94 12.59 34.68
N VAL A 106 -6.68 12.43 34.30
CA VAL A 106 -6.15 11.20 33.70
C VAL A 106 -5.08 10.65 34.62
N GLU A 107 -5.24 9.39 35.01
CA GLU A 107 -4.20 8.62 35.68
C GLU A 107 -3.70 7.54 34.73
N THR A 108 -2.38 7.38 34.64
CA THR A 108 -1.77 6.33 33.82
C THR A 108 -1.08 5.31 34.71
N VAL A 109 -1.25 4.03 34.39
CA VAL A 109 -0.53 2.94 35.02
C VAL A 109 0.34 2.30 33.93
N SER A 110 1.63 2.47 34.03
CA SER A 110 2.56 2.02 33.01
C SER A 110 3.71 1.19 33.60
N ARG A 111 4.26 0.27 32.79
CA ARG A 111 5.44 -0.49 33.13
C ARG A 111 6.37 -0.58 31.92
N GLY A 112 7.56 -0.06 32.08
CA GLY A 112 8.61 0.03 31.04
C GLY A 112 8.96 1.46 30.68
N ALA A 113 10.23 1.68 30.30
CA ALA A 113 10.79 3.02 30.06
C ALA A 113 10.07 3.84 29.00
N HIS A 114 9.53 3.18 27.97
CA HIS A 114 8.85 3.84 26.84
C HIS A 114 7.37 3.43 26.70
N ALA A 115 6.77 2.88 27.78
CA ALA A 115 5.38 2.40 27.73
C ALA A 115 4.38 3.51 27.40
N GLU A 116 4.67 4.75 27.78
CA GLU A 116 3.83 5.93 27.53
C GLU A 116 4.33 6.81 26.39
N MET A 117 5.30 6.35 25.60
CA MET A 117 5.89 7.17 24.53
C MET A 117 4.85 7.77 23.58
N LEU A 118 3.82 6.99 23.22
CA LEU A 118 2.73 7.44 22.34
C LEU A 118 1.48 7.90 23.09
N SER A 119 1.54 8.03 24.44
CA SER A 119 0.42 8.55 25.23
C SER A 119 0.03 9.97 24.77
N PRO A 120 -1.26 10.26 24.55
CA PRO A 120 -1.73 11.58 24.19
C PRO A 120 -1.83 12.54 25.40
N TYR A 121 -1.39 12.12 26.59
CA TYR A 121 -1.51 12.90 27.82
C TYR A 121 -0.19 13.47 28.32
N LYS A 122 0.87 13.31 27.56
CA LYS A 122 2.18 13.92 27.87
C LYS A 122 2.95 14.24 26.58
N ASP A 123 3.92 15.11 26.66
CA ASP A 123 4.90 15.34 25.61
C ASP A 123 5.93 14.21 25.55
N PHE A 124 6.70 14.13 24.48
CA PHE A 124 7.87 13.27 24.43
C PHE A 124 8.93 13.74 25.44
N THR A 125 9.55 12.83 26.17
CA THR A 125 10.84 13.13 26.76
C THR A 125 11.91 13.22 25.66
N PRO A 126 13.08 13.83 25.91
CA PRO A 126 14.17 13.86 24.93
C PRO A 126 14.54 12.46 24.41
N GLU A 127 14.63 11.47 25.30
CA GLU A 127 14.96 10.09 24.95
C GLU A 127 13.87 9.42 24.14
N GLU A 128 12.59 9.70 24.45
CA GLU A 128 11.45 9.20 23.69
C GLU A 128 11.41 9.83 22.29
N ALA A 129 11.67 11.14 22.19
CA ALA A 129 11.73 11.83 20.91
C ALA A 129 12.85 11.25 20.01
N GLU A 130 14.03 11.01 20.56
CA GLU A 130 15.15 10.41 19.86
C GLU A 130 14.82 8.96 19.43
N CYS A 131 14.19 8.17 20.30
CA CYS A 131 13.77 6.82 20.00
C CYS A 131 12.74 6.81 18.85
N PHE A 132 11.78 7.72 18.89
CA PHE A 132 10.76 7.86 17.86
C PHE A 132 11.37 8.28 16.51
N GLN A 133 12.26 9.26 16.53
CA GLN A 133 12.99 9.73 15.34
C GLN A 133 13.79 8.60 14.69
N ARG A 134 14.56 7.82 15.46
CA ARG A 134 15.29 6.65 14.91
C ARG A 134 14.38 5.65 14.21
N ARG A 135 13.18 5.37 14.76
CA ARG A 135 12.21 4.45 14.13
C ARG A 135 11.70 4.99 12.79
N LEU A 136 11.46 6.31 12.69
CA LEU A 136 11.07 6.92 11.43
C LEU A 136 12.21 6.82 10.40
N GLU A 137 13.44 7.10 10.79
CA GLU A 137 14.62 7.01 9.92
C GLU A 137 14.88 5.57 9.44
N GLU A 138 14.72 4.58 10.32
CA GLU A 138 14.86 3.17 9.97
C GLU A 138 13.80 2.74 8.94
N PHE A 139 12.55 3.16 9.13
CA PHE A 139 11.49 2.88 8.17
C PHE A 139 11.77 3.58 6.84
N TYR A 140 12.16 4.85 6.85
CA TYR A 140 12.48 5.59 5.64
C TYR A 140 13.61 4.92 4.84
N ARG A 141 14.70 4.57 5.49
CA ARG A 141 15.81 3.83 4.87
C ARG A 141 15.33 2.49 4.28
N GLY A 142 14.49 1.77 5.02
CA GLY A 142 13.88 0.53 4.54
C GLY A 142 13.00 0.76 3.31
N PHE A 143 12.26 1.86 3.22
CA PHE A 143 11.45 2.22 2.07
C PHE A 143 12.33 2.52 0.85
N VAL A 144 13.36 3.37 1.02
CA VAL A 144 14.33 3.71 -0.03
C VAL A 144 14.98 2.44 -0.58
N ALA A 145 15.44 1.54 0.28
CA ALA A 145 16.07 0.28 -0.14
C ALA A 145 15.12 -0.62 -0.95
N ARG A 146 13.83 -0.71 -0.56
CA ARG A 146 12.82 -1.49 -1.30
C ARG A 146 12.54 -0.89 -2.68
N VAL A 147 12.42 0.44 -2.75
CA VAL A 147 12.25 1.13 -4.04
C VAL A 147 13.47 0.92 -4.92
N ALA A 148 14.67 1.12 -4.39
CA ALA A 148 15.93 0.91 -5.10
C ALA A 148 16.00 -0.50 -5.71
N ARG A 149 15.68 -1.52 -4.92
CA ARG A 149 15.64 -2.91 -5.37
C ARG A 149 14.55 -3.16 -6.42
N GLY A 150 13.33 -2.70 -6.15
CA GLY A 150 12.17 -2.94 -7.05
C GLY A 150 12.28 -2.18 -8.35
N ARG A 151 12.89 -0.99 -8.35
CA ARG A 151 13.06 -0.14 -9.53
C ARG A 151 14.43 -0.26 -10.20
N ARG A 152 15.37 -1.00 -9.60
CA ARG A 152 16.76 -1.14 -10.07
C ARG A 152 17.49 0.21 -10.17
N LEU A 153 17.25 1.07 -9.17
CA LEU A 153 17.89 2.38 -9.02
C LEU A 153 18.91 2.33 -7.87
N ALA A 154 19.85 3.26 -7.84
CA ALA A 154 20.69 3.44 -6.68
C ALA A 154 19.92 4.04 -5.51
N GLU A 155 20.22 3.66 -4.27
CA GLU A 155 19.54 4.22 -3.09
C GLU A 155 19.66 5.75 -3.02
N ALA A 156 20.83 6.31 -3.36
CA ALA A 156 21.04 7.75 -3.40
C ALA A 156 20.16 8.45 -4.46
N GLU A 157 19.89 7.79 -5.58
CA GLU A 157 18.96 8.30 -6.59
C GLU A 157 17.53 8.28 -6.05
N VAL A 158 17.10 7.17 -5.45
CA VAL A 158 15.78 7.07 -4.83
C VAL A 158 15.60 8.09 -3.72
N ASP A 159 16.61 8.31 -2.88
CA ASP A 159 16.59 9.31 -1.82
C ASP A 159 16.38 10.72 -2.40
N SER A 160 17.08 11.07 -3.48
CA SER A 160 16.88 12.35 -4.18
C SER A 160 15.49 12.54 -4.78
N LEU A 161 14.79 11.45 -5.10
CA LEU A 161 13.41 11.43 -5.60
C LEU A 161 12.38 11.33 -4.45
N GLY A 162 12.84 10.97 -3.26
CA GLY A 162 12.05 10.70 -2.07
C GLY A 162 11.71 11.94 -1.25
N GLU A 163 11.97 11.89 0.05
CA GLU A 163 11.66 12.97 1.02
C GLU A 163 10.17 13.38 1.01
N GLY A 164 9.29 12.42 0.73
CA GLY A 164 7.85 12.67 0.66
C GLY A 164 7.36 13.38 -0.62
N ARG A 165 8.22 13.59 -1.62
CA ARG A 165 7.80 14.23 -2.88
C ARG A 165 6.80 13.38 -3.64
N VAL A 166 5.75 14.04 -4.11
CA VAL A 166 4.68 13.43 -4.93
C VAL A 166 4.95 13.73 -6.40
N TRP A 167 4.74 12.73 -7.24
CA TRP A 167 4.95 12.80 -8.68
C TRP A 167 3.66 12.48 -9.42
N THR A 168 3.42 13.12 -10.55
CA THR A 168 2.42 12.64 -11.52
C THR A 168 2.91 11.36 -12.19
N GLY A 169 2.01 10.54 -12.75
CA GLY A 169 2.38 9.32 -13.47
C GLY A 169 3.38 9.60 -14.61
N VAL A 170 3.22 10.73 -15.34
CA VAL A 170 4.19 11.15 -16.37
C VAL A 170 5.57 11.40 -15.75
N ALA A 171 5.62 12.19 -14.69
CA ALA A 171 6.88 12.52 -14.02
C ALA A 171 7.54 11.29 -13.36
N ALA A 172 6.76 10.40 -12.79
CA ALA A 172 7.20 9.14 -12.21
C ALA A 172 7.77 8.19 -13.29
N ARG A 173 7.14 8.12 -14.47
CA ARG A 173 7.64 7.33 -15.61
C ARG A 173 9.01 7.83 -16.09
N GLN A 174 9.20 9.15 -16.19
CA GLN A 174 10.48 9.76 -16.59
C GLN A 174 11.61 9.47 -15.58
N ARG A 175 11.26 9.22 -14.33
CA ARG A 175 12.19 8.96 -13.20
C ARG A 175 12.37 7.47 -12.88
N GLY A 176 11.86 6.58 -13.71
CA GLY A 176 11.97 5.14 -13.49
C GLY A 176 11.08 4.58 -12.37
N LEU A 177 10.23 5.41 -11.75
CA LEU A 177 9.33 4.98 -10.67
C LEU A 177 8.10 4.21 -11.19
N VAL A 178 7.76 4.36 -12.48
CA VAL A 178 6.65 3.68 -13.17
C VAL A 178 7.17 3.11 -14.47
N ASP A 179 6.68 1.94 -14.89
CA ASP A 179 7.14 1.25 -16.09
C ASP A 179 6.39 1.70 -17.35
N ARG A 180 5.09 1.96 -17.22
CA ARG A 180 4.24 2.28 -18.37
C ARG A 180 3.10 3.22 -17.99
N LEU A 181 2.79 4.13 -18.91
CA LEU A 181 1.56 4.93 -18.81
C LEU A 181 0.38 4.14 -19.39
N GLY A 182 -0.73 4.12 -18.68
CA GLY A 182 -1.96 3.44 -19.08
C GLY A 182 -2.90 3.18 -17.91
N GLY A 183 -4.06 2.62 -18.20
CA GLY A 183 -5.07 2.25 -17.22
C GLY A 183 -5.09 0.75 -16.91
N LEU A 184 -6.22 0.30 -16.33
CA LEU A 184 -6.43 -1.11 -15.95
C LEU A 184 -6.33 -2.05 -17.18
N THR A 185 -6.86 -1.66 -18.33
CA THR A 185 -6.79 -2.45 -19.55
C THR A 185 -5.36 -2.68 -20.01
N THR A 186 -4.48 -1.69 -19.86
CA THR A 186 -3.05 -1.83 -20.15
C THR A 186 -2.39 -2.83 -19.20
N ALA A 187 -2.71 -2.76 -17.90
CA ALA A 187 -2.18 -3.71 -16.91
C ALA A 187 -2.67 -5.15 -17.16
N LEU A 188 -3.94 -5.32 -17.53
CA LEU A 188 -4.49 -6.63 -17.88
C LEU A 188 -3.80 -7.22 -19.14
N ALA A 189 -3.56 -6.40 -20.17
CA ALA A 189 -2.84 -6.84 -21.36
C ALA A 189 -1.39 -7.24 -21.03
N MET A 190 -0.71 -6.49 -20.16
CA MET A 190 0.64 -6.83 -19.69
C MET A 190 0.65 -8.12 -18.87
N ALA A 191 -0.32 -8.30 -17.97
CA ALA A 191 -0.44 -9.50 -17.16
C ALA A 191 -0.70 -10.76 -18.03
N ARG A 192 -1.57 -10.62 -19.04
CA ARG A 192 -1.82 -11.68 -20.03
C ARG A 192 -0.55 -12.09 -20.77
N ALA A 193 0.18 -11.11 -21.29
CA ALA A 193 1.44 -11.35 -22.00
C ALA A 193 2.50 -11.99 -21.10
N ALA A 194 2.65 -11.50 -19.85
CA ALA A 194 3.59 -12.07 -18.87
C ALA A 194 3.23 -13.50 -18.45
N ALA A 195 1.94 -13.86 -18.50
CA ALA A 195 1.47 -15.22 -18.22
C ALA A 195 1.60 -16.18 -19.43
N GLY A 196 2.05 -15.69 -20.60
CA GLY A 196 2.14 -16.48 -21.82
C GLY A 196 0.77 -16.88 -22.40
N LEU A 197 -0.30 -16.15 -22.08
CA LEU A 197 -1.64 -16.45 -22.62
C LEU A 197 -1.79 -15.89 -24.04
N PRO A 198 -2.52 -16.61 -24.93
CA PRO A 198 -2.73 -16.20 -26.31
C PRO A 198 -3.37 -14.82 -26.43
N ALA A 199 -3.00 -14.08 -27.48
CA ALA A 199 -3.50 -12.72 -27.67
C ALA A 199 -4.96 -12.65 -28.13
N ASP A 200 -5.44 -13.70 -28.74
CA ASP A 200 -6.77 -13.88 -29.32
C ASP A 200 -7.79 -14.46 -28.34
N GLU A 201 -7.34 -14.96 -27.17
CA GLU A 201 -8.24 -15.43 -26.12
C GLU A 201 -8.47 -14.33 -25.08
N GLU A 202 -9.72 -14.01 -24.77
CA GLU A 202 -10.07 -13.16 -23.63
C GLU A 202 -9.91 -13.95 -22.32
N PRO A 203 -8.98 -13.55 -21.43
CA PRO A 203 -8.81 -14.23 -20.16
C PRO A 203 -10.01 -13.96 -19.25
N LEU A 204 -10.47 -14.99 -18.55
CA LEU A 204 -11.44 -14.81 -17.47
C LEU A 204 -10.78 -14.00 -16.33
N VAL A 205 -11.34 -12.85 -16.03
CA VAL A 205 -10.89 -11.99 -14.93
C VAL A 205 -11.71 -12.28 -13.67
N GLU A 206 -11.04 -12.70 -12.61
CA GLU A 206 -11.66 -12.91 -11.31
C GLU A 206 -11.23 -11.79 -10.33
N CYS A 207 -12.20 -11.08 -9.75
CA CYS A 207 -11.95 -10.00 -8.82
C CYS A 207 -11.83 -10.48 -7.37
N PHE A 208 -10.90 -9.90 -6.62
CA PHE A 208 -10.67 -10.13 -5.19
C PHE A 208 -10.53 -8.79 -4.46
N PRO A 209 -10.91 -8.69 -3.16
CA PRO A 209 -11.62 -9.73 -2.41
C PRO A 209 -13.01 -9.98 -2.99
N ARG A 210 -13.51 -11.20 -2.86
CA ARG A 210 -14.90 -11.45 -3.20
C ARG A 210 -15.78 -10.75 -2.18
N GLU A 211 -16.70 -9.92 -2.63
CA GLU A 211 -17.71 -9.35 -1.76
C GLU A 211 -18.46 -10.46 -1.02
N ARG A 212 -18.38 -10.44 0.30
CA ARG A 212 -19.23 -11.28 1.13
C ARG A 212 -20.63 -10.66 1.15
N ARG A 213 -21.39 -10.84 0.08
CA ARG A 213 -22.78 -10.45 0.06
C ARG A 213 -23.53 -11.22 1.13
N SER A 214 -24.20 -10.52 2.03
CA SER A 214 -25.06 -11.14 3.03
C SER A 214 -26.18 -11.92 2.34
N LEU A 215 -26.74 -12.95 3.00
CA LEU A 215 -27.86 -13.69 2.45
C LEU A 215 -29.06 -12.77 2.15
N LEU A 216 -29.21 -11.71 2.93
CA LEU A 216 -30.26 -10.70 2.75
C LEU A 216 -30.05 -9.86 1.46
N GLU A 217 -28.82 -9.46 1.14
CA GLU A 217 -28.50 -8.73 -0.09
C GLU A 217 -28.71 -9.58 -1.32
N ARG A 218 -28.32 -10.86 -1.29
CA ARG A 218 -28.61 -11.83 -2.37
C ARG A 218 -30.11 -12.00 -2.58
N TRP A 219 -30.87 -12.13 -1.50
CA TRP A 219 -32.31 -12.28 -1.55
C TRP A 219 -33.02 -11.03 -2.11
N LEU A 220 -32.56 -9.82 -1.74
CA LEU A 220 -33.07 -8.57 -2.26
C LEU A 220 -32.76 -8.39 -3.76
N GLU A 221 -31.55 -8.71 -4.21
CA GLU A 221 -31.19 -8.66 -5.63
C GLU A 221 -32.02 -9.64 -6.46
N ASP A 222 -32.20 -10.89 -5.99
CA ASP A 222 -33.05 -11.88 -6.66
C ASP A 222 -34.51 -11.42 -6.75
N LEU A 223 -34.99 -10.63 -5.80
CA LEU A 223 -36.33 -10.05 -5.81
C LEU A 223 -36.47 -8.90 -6.81
N VAL A 224 -35.43 -8.07 -6.96
CA VAL A 224 -35.40 -6.94 -7.91
C VAL A 224 -35.20 -7.43 -9.35
N MET A 225 -34.43 -8.48 -9.57
CA MET A 225 -34.15 -9.02 -10.90
C MET A 225 -35.29 -9.91 -11.45
N ARG A 226 -36.30 -10.25 -10.63
CA ARG A 226 -37.47 -11.04 -11.02
C ARG A 226 -38.69 -10.19 -11.38
N ASN A 227 -38.62 -8.87 -11.24
CA ASN A 227 -39.63 -7.92 -11.67
C ASN A 227 -39.14 -7.10 -12.87
#